data_b5e47a528311ec7d39623796715fe516
#
_entry.id   b5e47a528311ec7d39623796715fe516
#
_cell.length_a   1.000
_cell.length_b   1.000
_cell.length_c   1.000
_cell.angle_alpha   90.00
_cell.angle_beta   90.00
_cell.angle_gamma   90.00
#
_symmetry.space_group_name_H-M   'P 1'
#
loop_
_entity.id
_entity.type
_entity.pdbx_description
1 polymer ?
#
loop_
_entity_poly.entity_id
_entity_poly.type
_entity_poly.pdbx_seq_one_letter_code
_entity_poly.pdbx_strand_id
1 'polypeptide(L)'
;MGEGRAIARTAGRALDLLMFLVERGQNGLTSRELAQMLGAPRTSVADLLKVLENRGFVAPTTEGHGWRLDFRVAQLGNAYLHEFSVREVGRAAMRELSRRTGLTTQMAVLDHTDIVYIERQDASRRRSEPHVVTDIGSRLPAYCTSLGKAMLAYLPDDEIDRLYASPADLLPRTKSTITTLARLKSELAAIRRRGYAVDQEETTEGIVCIGSPILGADGRPEAAISLAGLSAGMPAATIESLGRTVARTASQVSGTRGGSRAIPKVQTAKLRRRKPAIHRRRRVRGAA
;
A
#
# COMPACT_ATOMS: atom_id res chain seq x y z
N MET A 1 -27.67 -6.49 26.21
CA MET A 1 -26.90 -5.50 25.36
C MET A 1 -25.45 -5.27 25.82
N GLY A 2 -25.03 -5.62 27.04
CA GLY A 2 -23.65 -5.44 27.55
C GLY A 2 -22.64 -6.44 27.02
N GLU A 3 -22.99 -7.70 26.90
CA GLU A 3 -22.08 -8.80 26.51
C GLU A 3 -21.59 -8.70 25.06
N GLY A 4 -22.48 -8.39 24.13
CA GLY A 4 -22.09 -8.21 22.70
C GLY A 4 -21.11 -7.04 22.50
N ARG A 5 -21.21 -5.96 23.29
CA ARG A 5 -20.24 -4.85 23.27
C ARG A 5 -18.89 -5.23 23.87
N ALA A 6 -18.86 -6.10 24.87
CA ALA A 6 -17.62 -6.59 25.48
C ALA A 6 -16.86 -7.52 24.51
N ILE A 7 -17.56 -8.45 23.85
CA ILE A 7 -17.00 -9.37 22.84
C ILE A 7 -16.45 -8.58 21.65
N ALA A 8 -17.19 -7.61 21.11
CA ALA A 8 -16.74 -6.77 20.00
C ALA A 8 -15.49 -5.95 20.37
N ARG A 9 -15.39 -5.47 21.60
CA ARG A 9 -14.19 -4.76 22.10
C ARG A 9 -12.98 -5.69 22.20
N THR A 10 -13.17 -6.91 22.67
CA THR A 10 -12.12 -7.91 22.81
C THR A 10 -11.59 -8.34 21.44
N ALA A 11 -12.48 -8.61 20.48
CA ALA A 11 -12.12 -8.91 19.11
C ALA A 11 -11.34 -7.77 18.45
N GLY A 12 -11.81 -6.53 18.61
CA GLY A 12 -11.11 -5.34 18.10
C GLY A 12 -9.70 -5.20 18.68
N ARG A 13 -9.52 -5.45 19.98
CA ARG A 13 -8.21 -5.43 20.64
C ARG A 13 -7.25 -6.51 20.11
N ALA A 14 -7.77 -7.71 19.84
CA ALA A 14 -6.97 -8.77 19.26
C ALA A 14 -6.45 -8.40 17.85
N LEU A 15 -7.31 -7.80 17.02
CA LEU A 15 -6.92 -7.28 15.72
C LEU A 15 -5.91 -6.13 15.82
N ASP A 16 -6.13 -5.18 16.74
CA ASP A 16 -5.17 -4.08 16.99
C ASP A 16 -3.77 -4.62 17.36
N LEU A 17 -3.69 -5.69 18.18
CA LEU A 17 -2.41 -6.34 18.53
C LEU A 17 -1.68 -6.91 17.29
N LEU A 18 -2.41 -7.58 16.39
CA LEU A 18 -1.83 -8.07 15.14
C LEU A 18 -1.30 -6.91 14.29
N MET A 19 -2.05 -5.81 14.17
CA MET A 19 -1.63 -4.64 13.41
C MET A 19 -0.40 -3.95 14.01
N PHE A 20 -0.26 -3.87 15.33
CA PHE A 20 0.95 -3.35 15.97
C PHE A 20 2.17 -4.20 15.66
N LEU A 21 2.03 -5.53 15.61
CA LEU A 21 3.11 -6.43 15.23
C LEU A 21 3.49 -6.30 13.74
N VAL A 22 2.53 -5.99 12.85
CA VAL A 22 2.83 -5.66 11.44
C VAL A 22 3.64 -4.37 11.34
N GLU A 23 3.24 -3.31 12.05
CA GLU A 23 3.82 -1.98 11.90
C GLU A 23 5.20 -1.82 12.56
N ARG A 24 5.46 -2.53 13.65
CA ARG A 24 6.64 -2.32 14.51
C ARG A 24 7.35 -3.59 14.95
N GLY A 25 6.84 -4.74 14.56
CA GLY A 25 7.27 -6.03 15.10
C GLY A 25 8.45 -6.70 14.41
N GLN A 26 9.26 -6.01 13.62
CA GLN A 26 10.41 -6.63 12.92
C GLN A 26 11.38 -7.35 13.88
N ASN A 27 11.55 -6.81 15.10
CA ASN A 27 12.37 -7.41 16.15
C ASN A 27 11.51 -8.00 17.30
N GLY A 28 10.19 -8.11 17.10
CA GLY A 28 9.23 -8.46 18.14
C GLY A 28 8.86 -7.28 19.05
N LEU A 29 7.69 -7.39 19.68
CA LEU A 29 7.20 -6.43 20.67
C LEU A 29 6.94 -7.14 21.99
N THR A 30 7.38 -6.58 23.11
CA THR A 30 7.09 -7.10 24.43
C THR A 30 5.62 -6.94 24.81
N SER A 31 5.10 -7.79 25.70
CA SER A 31 3.74 -7.63 26.23
C SER A 31 3.53 -6.26 26.91
N ARG A 32 4.60 -5.64 27.41
CA ARG A 32 4.55 -4.30 28.01
C ARG A 32 4.29 -3.22 26.94
N GLU A 33 5.03 -3.26 25.82
CA GLU A 33 4.87 -2.32 24.71
C GLU A 33 3.50 -2.47 24.08
N LEU A 34 3.06 -3.70 23.83
CA LEU A 34 1.73 -3.99 23.31
C LEU A 34 0.61 -3.48 24.23
N ALA A 35 0.76 -3.63 25.55
CA ALA A 35 -0.20 -3.11 26.53
C ALA A 35 -0.25 -1.58 26.52
N GLN A 36 0.91 -0.92 26.42
CA GLN A 36 1.00 0.53 26.31
C GLN A 36 0.38 1.05 25.01
N MET A 37 0.64 0.39 23.87
CA MET A 37 0.06 0.76 22.58
C MET A 37 -1.46 0.56 22.54
N LEU A 38 -1.93 -0.53 23.15
CA LEU A 38 -3.37 -0.84 23.22
C LEU A 38 -4.14 0.01 24.24
N GLY A 39 -3.43 0.63 25.19
CA GLY A 39 -4.06 1.32 26.33
C GLY A 39 -4.85 0.36 27.25
N ALA A 40 -4.32 -0.85 27.47
CA ALA A 40 -5.00 -1.91 28.22
C ALA A 40 -4.11 -2.51 29.32
N PRO A 41 -4.70 -3.12 30.37
CA PRO A 41 -3.94 -3.83 31.41
C PRO A 41 -3.11 -4.96 30.81
N ARG A 42 -1.90 -5.19 31.37
CA ARG A 42 -0.99 -6.25 30.91
C ARG A 42 -1.60 -7.65 30.96
N THR A 43 -2.41 -7.93 31.99
CA THR A 43 -3.13 -9.19 32.14
C THR A 43 -4.06 -9.45 30.96
N SER A 44 -4.88 -8.44 30.59
CA SER A 44 -5.78 -8.56 29.42
C SER A 44 -5.01 -8.77 28.11
N VAL A 45 -3.84 -8.15 27.94
CA VAL A 45 -2.99 -8.33 26.75
C VAL A 45 -2.37 -9.73 26.76
N ALA A 46 -1.92 -10.22 27.92
CA ALA A 46 -1.39 -11.57 28.04
C ALA A 46 -2.43 -12.64 27.68
N ASP A 47 -3.67 -12.47 28.11
CA ASP A 47 -4.77 -13.37 27.77
C ASP A 47 -5.07 -13.38 26.26
N LEU A 48 -5.11 -12.18 25.64
CA LEU A 48 -5.29 -12.04 24.19
C LEU A 48 -4.15 -12.69 23.40
N LEU A 49 -2.90 -12.45 23.81
CA LEU A 49 -1.71 -13.04 23.18
C LEU A 49 -1.75 -14.57 23.27
N LYS A 50 -2.15 -15.12 24.41
CA LYS A 50 -2.30 -16.57 24.59
C LYS A 50 -3.37 -17.17 23.67
N VAL A 51 -4.49 -16.46 23.47
CA VAL A 51 -5.52 -16.88 22.51
C VAL A 51 -4.98 -16.83 21.08
N LEU A 52 -4.27 -15.77 20.70
CA LEU A 52 -3.69 -15.61 19.37
C LEU A 52 -2.57 -16.64 19.12
N GLU A 53 -1.74 -16.95 20.13
CA GLU A 53 -0.72 -17.98 20.08
C GLU A 53 -1.34 -19.38 19.86
N ASN A 54 -2.33 -19.75 20.65
CA ASN A 54 -3.05 -21.01 20.53
C ASN A 54 -3.73 -21.18 19.15
N ARG A 55 -4.00 -20.08 18.48
CA ARG A 55 -4.57 -20.05 17.12
C ARG A 55 -3.51 -19.92 16.02
N GLY A 56 -2.21 -19.82 16.36
CA GLY A 56 -1.08 -19.73 15.42
C GLY A 56 -0.96 -18.37 14.72
N PHE A 57 -1.52 -17.30 15.30
CA PHE A 57 -1.40 -15.92 14.77
C PHE A 57 -0.16 -15.19 15.27
N VAL A 58 0.28 -15.51 16.48
CA VAL A 58 1.49 -14.94 17.09
C VAL A 58 2.32 -16.03 17.71
N ALA A 59 3.62 -15.82 17.83
CA ALA A 59 4.56 -16.69 18.54
C ALA A 59 5.55 -15.83 19.35
N PRO A 60 6.15 -16.38 20.43
CA PRO A 60 7.27 -15.74 21.09
C PRO A 60 8.45 -15.55 20.12
N THR A 61 9.24 -14.51 20.34
CA THR A 61 10.53 -14.37 19.64
C THR A 61 11.51 -15.42 20.11
N THR A 62 12.53 -15.72 19.31
CA THR A 62 13.57 -16.73 19.61
C THR A 62 14.32 -16.40 20.90
N GLU A 63 14.45 -15.12 21.24
CA GLU A 63 15.09 -14.64 22.46
C GLU A 63 14.15 -14.63 23.68
N GLY A 64 12.88 -14.98 23.50
CA GLY A 64 11.88 -15.13 24.57
C GLY A 64 11.36 -13.83 25.17
N HIS A 65 11.80 -12.65 24.69
CA HIS A 65 11.45 -11.37 25.28
C HIS A 65 10.32 -10.61 24.57
N GLY A 66 9.82 -11.12 23.45
CA GLY A 66 8.80 -10.44 22.66
C GLY A 66 7.87 -11.39 21.92
N TRP A 67 6.91 -10.80 21.20
CA TRP A 67 5.93 -11.46 20.35
C TRP A 67 6.15 -11.05 18.90
N ARG A 68 5.97 -11.99 17.98
CA ARG A 68 6.02 -11.78 16.54
C ARG A 68 4.79 -12.41 15.88
N LEU A 69 4.51 -12.03 14.64
CA LEU A 69 3.51 -12.73 13.83
C LEU A 69 3.95 -14.15 13.53
N ASP A 70 2.98 -15.06 13.39
CA ASP A 70 3.22 -16.47 13.11
C ASP A 70 2.55 -16.89 11.79
N PHE A 71 2.76 -18.15 11.41
CA PHE A 71 2.46 -18.70 10.09
C PHE A 71 1.00 -18.55 9.64
N ARG A 72 0.04 -18.52 10.56
CA ARG A 72 -1.39 -18.38 10.24
C ARG A 72 -1.69 -17.05 9.53
N VAL A 73 -0.95 -15.99 9.87
CA VAL A 73 -1.09 -14.67 9.20
C VAL A 73 -0.67 -14.76 7.73
N ALA A 74 0.41 -15.51 7.45
CA ALA A 74 0.86 -15.74 6.06
C ALA A 74 -0.18 -16.54 5.25
N GLN A 75 -0.85 -17.52 5.86
CA GLN A 75 -1.93 -18.26 5.21
C GLN A 75 -3.10 -17.37 4.82
N LEU A 76 -3.54 -16.46 5.73
CA LEU A 76 -4.62 -15.51 5.42
C LEU A 76 -4.20 -14.53 4.32
N GLY A 77 -2.98 -13.99 4.39
CA GLY A 77 -2.45 -13.11 3.37
C GLY A 77 -2.37 -13.79 2.00
N ASN A 78 -1.90 -15.03 1.94
CA ASN A 78 -1.85 -15.79 0.69
C ASN A 78 -3.25 -16.07 0.12
N ALA A 79 -4.22 -16.48 0.94
CA ALA A 79 -5.59 -16.69 0.49
C ALA A 79 -6.16 -15.41 -0.17
N TYR A 80 -5.97 -14.27 0.45
CA TYR A 80 -6.37 -12.98 -0.09
C TYR A 80 -5.66 -12.65 -1.42
N LEU A 81 -4.34 -12.85 -1.48
CA LEU A 81 -3.56 -12.57 -2.68
C LEU A 81 -3.91 -13.47 -3.87
N HIS A 82 -4.38 -14.70 -3.63
CA HIS A 82 -4.86 -15.61 -4.67
C HIS A 82 -6.18 -15.17 -5.32
N GLU A 83 -6.96 -14.30 -4.67
CA GLU A 83 -8.16 -13.73 -5.28
C GLU A 83 -7.81 -12.79 -6.47
N PHE A 84 -6.57 -12.29 -6.53
CA PHE A 84 -6.11 -11.40 -7.59
C PHE A 84 -5.44 -12.18 -8.73
N SER A 85 -6.22 -12.69 -9.67
CA SER A 85 -5.68 -13.34 -10.87
C SER A 85 -4.75 -12.43 -11.70
N VAL A 86 -4.93 -11.10 -11.62
CA VAL A 86 -4.06 -10.10 -12.23
C VAL A 86 -2.62 -10.18 -11.71
N ARG A 87 -2.43 -10.56 -10.45
CA ARG A 87 -1.11 -10.72 -9.83
C ARG A 87 -0.32 -11.83 -10.51
N GLU A 88 -0.93 -12.98 -10.79
CA GLU A 88 -0.27 -14.12 -11.43
C GLU A 88 0.14 -13.80 -12.87
N VAL A 89 -0.78 -13.23 -13.65
CA VAL A 89 -0.53 -12.83 -15.04
C VAL A 89 0.52 -11.71 -15.10
N GLY A 90 0.45 -10.73 -14.21
CA GLY A 90 1.34 -9.59 -14.19
C GLY A 90 2.78 -9.88 -13.75
N ARG A 91 3.00 -10.95 -12.97
CA ARG A 91 4.33 -11.29 -12.43
C ARG A 91 5.42 -11.46 -13.49
N ALA A 92 5.12 -12.17 -14.58
CA ALA A 92 6.08 -12.38 -15.67
C ALA A 92 6.40 -11.05 -16.36
N ALA A 93 5.39 -10.23 -16.63
CA ALA A 93 5.54 -8.92 -17.22
C ALA A 93 6.35 -7.96 -16.33
N MET A 94 6.12 -7.98 -15.01
CA MET A 94 6.88 -7.19 -14.04
C MET A 94 8.35 -7.60 -13.99
N ARG A 95 8.66 -8.89 -13.96
CA ARG A 95 10.06 -9.38 -14.00
C ARG A 95 10.79 -8.91 -15.26
N GLU A 96 10.14 -9.03 -16.42
CA GLU A 96 10.72 -8.58 -17.68
C GLU A 96 10.90 -7.05 -17.70
N LEU A 97 9.90 -6.30 -17.20
CA LEU A 97 9.98 -4.85 -17.10
C LEU A 97 11.13 -4.42 -16.18
N SER A 98 11.29 -5.05 -15.01
CA SER A 98 12.38 -4.77 -14.07
C SER A 98 13.74 -5.11 -14.69
N ARG A 99 13.87 -6.27 -15.34
CA ARG A 99 15.11 -6.69 -16.03
C ARG A 99 15.54 -5.70 -17.11
N ARG A 100 14.60 -5.20 -17.92
CA ARG A 100 14.87 -4.27 -19.04
C ARG A 100 15.22 -2.86 -18.58
N THR A 101 14.58 -2.40 -17.50
CA THR A 101 14.73 -1.02 -17.05
C THR A 101 15.76 -0.87 -15.93
N GLY A 102 16.11 -1.97 -15.24
CA GLY A 102 16.91 -1.94 -14.03
C GLY A 102 16.26 -1.22 -12.86
N LEU A 103 14.92 -1.05 -12.91
CA LEU A 103 14.14 -0.37 -11.88
C LEU A 103 13.25 -1.36 -11.11
N THR A 104 12.93 -1.02 -9.87
CA THR A 104 11.94 -1.78 -9.08
C THR A 104 10.56 -1.62 -9.72
N THR A 105 9.86 -2.75 -9.91
CA THR A 105 8.47 -2.76 -10.36
C THR A 105 7.54 -3.16 -9.24
N GLN A 106 6.37 -2.55 -9.21
CA GLN A 106 5.37 -2.77 -8.18
C GLN A 106 3.99 -2.90 -8.82
N MET A 107 3.11 -3.66 -8.18
CA MET A 107 1.70 -3.77 -8.56
C MET A 107 0.84 -3.50 -7.33
N ALA A 108 -0.22 -2.74 -7.53
CA ALA A 108 -1.19 -2.46 -6.48
C ALA A 108 -2.62 -2.50 -7.02
N VAL A 109 -3.57 -2.69 -6.11
CA VAL A 109 -5.01 -2.54 -6.35
C VAL A 109 -5.51 -1.28 -5.65
N LEU A 110 -6.63 -0.74 -6.13
CA LEU A 110 -7.28 0.40 -5.50
C LEU A 110 -8.23 -0.09 -4.40
N ASP A 111 -8.10 0.48 -3.22
CA ASP A 111 -9.00 0.28 -2.10
C ASP A 111 -9.46 1.63 -1.54
N HIS A 112 -10.61 2.11 -2.01
CA HIS A 112 -11.16 3.44 -1.75
C HIS A 112 -10.20 4.57 -2.17
N THR A 113 -9.69 5.33 -1.20
CA THR A 113 -8.74 6.44 -1.41
C THR A 113 -7.28 6.02 -1.30
N ASP A 114 -7.02 4.73 -1.07
CA ASP A 114 -5.68 4.16 -0.93
C ASP A 114 -5.39 3.13 -2.01
N ILE A 115 -4.12 2.86 -2.23
CA ILE A 115 -3.66 1.66 -2.93
C ILE A 115 -3.16 0.64 -1.93
N VAL A 116 -3.27 -0.65 -2.29
CA VAL A 116 -2.67 -1.77 -1.54
C VAL A 116 -1.70 -2.48 -2.47
N TYR A 117 -0.43 -2.57 -2.07
CA TYR A 117 0.58 -3.30 -2.83
C TYR A 117 0.34 -4.80 -2.77
N ILE A 118 0.25 -5.46 -3.93
CA ILE A 118 -0.01 -6.90 -4.04
C ILE A 118 1.17 -7.68 -4.64
N GLU A 119 2.09 -7.02 -5.32
CA GLU A 119 3.29 -7.65 -5.88
C GLU A 119 4.43 -6.64 -5.99
N ARG A 120 5.66 -7.13 -5.84
CA ARG A 120 6.90 -6.36 -5.99
C ARG A 120 7.96 -7.21 -6.64
N GLN A 121 8.75 -6.62 -7.53
CA GLN A 121 9.94 -7.19 -8.11
C GLN A 121 11.07 -6.17 -8.01
N ASP A 122 12.07 -6.48 -7.22
CA ASP A 122 13.23 -5.60 -7.08
C ASP A 122 14.14 -5.68 -8.30
N ALA A 123 14.75 -4.54 -8.63
CA ALA A 123 15.82 -4.50 -9.60
C ALA A 123 17.01 -5.37 -9.13
N SER A 124 17.66 -6.04 -10.08
CA SER A 124 18.87 -6.84 -9.80
C SER A 124 20.09 -5.94 -9.54
N ARG A 125 19.97 -4.94 -8.67
CA ARG A 125 21.03 -4.00 -8.34
C ARG A 125 21.65 -4.30 -6.97
N ARG A 126 22.88 -3.82 -6.76
CA ARG A 126 23.64 -4.04 -5.54
C ARG A 126 22.87 -3.54 -4.30
N ARG A 127 22.97 -4.28 -3.21
CA ARG A 127 22.33 -4.03 -1.90
C ARG A 127 22.57 -2.64 -1.26
N SER A 128 23.38 -1.79 -1.86
CA SER A 128 23.82 -0.50 -1.31
C SER A 128 23.05 0.72 -1.84
N GLU A 129 22.09 0.56 -2.75
CA GLU A 129 21.31 1.70 -3.25
C GLU A 129 20.04 1.90 -2.40
N PRO A 130 19.62 3.16 -2.13
CA PRO A 130 18.38 3.44 -1.40
C PRO A 130 17.21 2.79 -2.13
N HIS A 131 16.47 1.94 -1.44
CA HIS A 131 15.30 1.28 -2.01
C HIS A 131 14.02 1.98 -1.56
N VAL A 132 13.09 2.13 -2.48
CA VAL A 132 11.71 2.45 -2.12
C VAL A 132 11.14 1.23 -1.41
N VAL A 133 11.16 1.25 -0.08
CA VAL A 133 10.67 0.13 0.73
C VAL A 133 9.16 0.24 0.83
N THR A 134 8.47 -0.51 -0.02
CA THR A 134 7.03 -0.77 0.11
C THR A 134 6.81 -2.27 0.06
N ASP A 135 6.37 -2.81 1.17
CA ASP A 135 6.10 -4.24 1.29
C ASP A 135 4.72 -4.59 0.74
N ILE A 136 4.53 -5.86 0.34
CA ILE A 136 3.21 -6.39 -0.03
C ILE A 136 2.27 -6.21 1.17
N GLY A 137 1.05 -5.70 0.92
CA GLY A 137 0.09 -5.34 1.95
C GLY A 137 0.21 -3.90 2.45
N SER A 138 1.31 -3.17 2.17
CA SER A 138 1.43 -1.76 2.50
C SER A 138 0.37 -0.91 1.79
N ARG A 139 -0.01 0.19 2.42
CA ARG A 139 -1.04 1.12 1.93
C ARG A 139 -0.45 2.52 1.76
N LEU A 140 -0.76 3.16 0.64
CA LEU A 140 -0.46 4.56 0.39
C LEU A 140 -1.66 5.26 -0.22
N PRO A 141 -1.81 6.59 -0.04
CA PRO A 141 -2.89 7.34 -0.66
C PRO A 141 -2.82 7.28 -2.19
N ALA A 142 -3.96 7.04 -2.84
CA ALA A 142 -4.02 6.89 -4.29
C ALA A 142 -3.74 8.21 -5.03
N TYR A 143 -4.18 9.36 -4.48
CA TYR A 143 -4.07 10.66 -5.14
C TYR A 143 -2.64 11.14 -5.41
N CYS A 144 -1.65 10.68 -4.66
CA CYS A 144 -0.26 11.11 -4.76
C CYS A 144 0.71 10.02 -5.25
N THR A 145 0.23 8.80 -5.49
CA THR A 145 1.04 7.69 -6.04
C THR A 145 0.80 7.54 -7.54
N SER A 146 1.83 7.12 -8.29
CA SER A 146 1.66 6.83 -9.73
C SER A 146 0.68 5.69 -9.98
N LEU A 147 0.71 4.63 -9.15
CA LEU A 147 -0.24 3.51 -9.21
C LEU A 147 -1.67 3.98 -8.96
N GLY A 148 -1.87 4.78 -7.92
CA GLY A 148 -3.19 5.28 -7.57
C GLY A 148 -3.76 6.25 -8.60
N LYS A 149 -2.99 7.26 -9.02
CA LYS A 149 -3.43 8.20 -10.06
C LYS A 149 -3.72 7.50 -11.39
N ALA A 150 -2.93 6.46 -11.74
CA ALA A 150 -3.19 5.66 -12.92
C ALA A 150 -4.56 4.97 -12.86
N MET A 151 -4.94 4.40 -11.71
CA MET A 151 -6.24 3.77 -11.53
C MET A 151 -7.39 4.78 -11.41
N LEU A 152 -7.20 5.83 -10.61
CA LEU A 152 -8.19 6.91 -10.45
C LEU A 152 -8.56 7.57 -11.78
N ALA A 153 -7.62 7.66 -12.72
CA ALA A 153 -7.86 8.24 -14.03
C ALA A 153 -8.94 7.50 -14.85
N TYR A 154 -9.24 6.24 -14.52
CA TYR A 154 -10.23 5.43 -15.22
C TYR A 154 -11.51 5.19 -14.40
N LEU A 155 -11.67 5.88 -13.29
CA LEU A 155 -12.93 5.95 -12.57
C LEU A 155 -13.83 7.06 -13.15
N PRO A 156 -15.15 6.95 -13.02
CA PRO A 156 -16.10 8.03 -13.32
C PRO A 156 -15.82 9.27 -12.47
N ASP A 157 -16.04 10.45 -13.03
CA ASP A 157 -15.76 11.73 -12.36
C ASP A 157 -16.59 11.92 -11.09
N ASP A 158 -17.83 11.43 -11.05
CA ASP A 158 -18.68 11.45 -9.85
C ASP A 158 -18.17 10.52 -8.73
N GLU A 159 -17.49 9.43 -9.09
CA GLU A 159 -16.81 8.56 -8.11
C GLU A 159 -15.60 9.26 -7.51
N ILE A 160 -14.82 9.99 -8.31
CA ILE A 160 -13.71 10.82 -7.84
C ILE A 160 -14.22 11.92 -6.90
N ASP A 161 -15.35 12.59 -7.23
CA ASP A 161 -15.95 13.61 -6.36
C ASP A 161 -16.38 13.05 -5.01
N ARG A 162 -16.90 11.82 -4.99
CA ARG A 162 -17.28 11.14 -3.73
C ARG A 162 -16.06 10.69 -2.91
N LEU A 163 -15.01 10.22 -3.55
CA LEU A 163 -13.79 9.73 -2.88
C LEU A 163 -13.02 10.88 -2.21
N TYR A 164 -13.01 12.06 -2.83
CA TYR A 164 -12.24 13.22 -2.40
C TYR A 164 -13.15 14.43 -2.10
N ALA A 165 -14.29 14.18 -1.46
CA ALA A 165 -15.28 15.20 -1.13
C ALA A 165 -14.77 16.25 -0.12
N SER A 166 -13.77 15.91 0.68
CA SER A 166 -13.20 16.80 1.69
C SER A 166 -11.76 17.21 1.34
N PRO A 167 -11.36 18.49 1.54
CA PRO A 167 -9.96 18.89 1.45
C PRO A 167 -9.02 18.08 2.36
N ALA A 168 -9.53 17.51 3.46
CA ALA A 168 -8.78 16.64 4.35
C ALA A 168 -8.41 15.27 3.72
N ASP A 169 -8.97 14.94 2.55
CA ASP A 169 -8.64 13.72 1.83
C ASP A 169 -7.36 13.86 0.97
N LEU A 170 -6.90 15.10 0.72
CA LEU A 170 -5.75 15.45 -0.11
C LEU A 170 -4.64 16.14 0.71
N LEU A 171 -4.16 15.47 1.76
CA LEU A 171 -3.13 16.02 2.65
C LEU A 171 -1.75 16.07 1.96
N PRO A 172 -0.97 17.17 2.14
CA PRO A 172 0.36 17.27 1.59
C PRO A 172 1.30 16.24 2.28
N ARG A 173 2.05 15.48 1.49
CA ARG A 173 3.11 14.60 1.95
C ARG A 173 4.49 15.21 1.68
N THR A 174 4.60 15.90 0.55
CA THR A 174 5.76 16.69 0.13
C THR A 174 5.29 18.02 -0.45
N LYS A 175 6.22 18.83 -0.88
CA LYS A 175 5.91 20.11 -1.57
C LYS A 175 5.28 19.89 -2.95
N SER A 176 5.53 18.74 -3.57
CA SER A 176 5.04 18.37 -4.91
C SER A 176 3.65 17.76 -4.90
N THR A 177 3.14 17.35 -3.73
CA THR A 177 1.86 16.68 -3.61
C THR A 177 0.70 17.52 -4.15
N ILE A 178 -0.17 16.92 -4.96
CA ILE A 178 -1.43 17.54 -5.40
C ILE A 178 -2.40 17.58 -4.21
N THR A 179 -2.84 18.78 -3.81
CA THR A 179 -3.66 19.01 -2.61
C THR A 179 -5.04 19.57 -2.90
N THR A 180 -5.42 19.70 -4.18
CA THR A 180 -6.77 20.18 -4.55
C THR A 180 -7.43 19.24 -5.55
N LEU A 181 -8.74 19.03 -5.39
CA LEU A 181 -9.53 18.16 -6.27
C LEU A 181 -9.48 18.64 -7.73
N ALA A 182 -9.52 19.93 -7.97
CA ALA A 182 -9.46 20.50 -9.32
C ALA A 182 -8.13 20.14 -10.02
N ARG A 183 -6.99 20.28 -9.33
CA ARG A 183 -5.69 19.87 -9.86
C ARG A 183 -5.60 18.35 -10.06
N LEU A 184 -6.13 17.57 -9.11
CA LEU A 184 -6.19 16.12 -9.25
C LEU A 184 -6.98 15.72 -10.51
N LYS A 185 -8.19 16.24 -10.71
CA LYS A 185 -9.01 15.95 -11.91
C LYS A 185 -8.29 16.35 -13.21
N SER A 186 -7.61 17.51 -13.22
CA SER A 186 -6.81 17.91 -14.38
C SER A 186 -5.68 16.93 -14.69
N GLU A 187 -4.97 16.45 -13.67
CA GLU A 187 -3.93 15.44 -13.82
C GLU A 187 -4.51 14.10 -14.27
N LEU A 188 -5.64 13.65 -13.70
CA LEU A 188 -6.32 12.41 -14.12
C LEU A 188 -6.74 12.46 -15.59
N ALA A 189 -7.24 13.60 -16.07
CA ALA A 189 -7.56 13.81 -17.49
C ALA A 189 -6.30 13.74 -18.38
N ALA A 190 -5.17 14.30 -17.93
CA ALA A 190 -3.89 14.20 -18.64
C ALA A 190 -3.37 12.75 -18.68
N ILE A 191 -3.52 12.00 -17.57
CA ILE A 191 -3.16 10.58 -17.48
C ILE A 191 -3.97 9.75 -18.48
N ARG A 192 -5.27 9.95 -18.57
CA ARG A 192 -6.14 9.27 -19.57
C ARG A 192 -5.63 9.46 -21.01
N ARG A 193 -5.17 10.66 -21.34
CA ARG A 193 -4.65 10.96 -22.70
C ARG A 193 -3.31 10.32 -23.00
N ARG A 194 -2.36 10.31 -22.01
CA ARG A 194 -1.00 9.77 -22.22
C ARG A 194 -0.84 8.29 -21.87
N GLY A 195 -1.82 7.70 -21.13
CA GLY A 195 -1.85 6.28 -20.76
C GLY A 195 -0.98 5.91 -19.54
N TYR A 196 -0.33 6.86 -18.88
CA TYR A 196 0.47 6.61 -17.69
C TYR A 196 0.42 7.80 -16.72
N ALA A 197 0.64 7.53 -15.44
CA ALA A 197 0.76 8.50 -14.36
C ALA A 197 2.21 8.64 -13.90
N VAL A 198 2.56 9.82 -13.41
CA VAL A 198 3.85 10.09 -12.79
C VAL A 198 3.63 10.60 -11.37
N ASP A 199 4.26 9.97 -10.39
CA ASP A 199 4.47 10.53 -9.05
C ASP A 199 5.87 11.13 -9.07
N GLN A 200 5.93 12.45 -9.21
CA GLN A 200 7.18 13.18 -9.22
C GLN A 200 7.45 13.78 -7.85
N GLU A 201 7.96 12.93 -6.95
CA GLU A 201 8.25 13.29 -5.56
C GLU A 201 6.99 13.71 -4.77
N GLU A 202 5.80 13.29 -5.20
CA GLU A 202 4.54 13.63 -4.51
C GLU A 202 4.35 12.82 -3.22
N THR A 203 4.82 11.57 -3.21
CA THR A 203 4.74 10.66 -2.06
C THR A 203 5.95 10.78 -1.16
N THR A 204 7.15 10.85 -1.76
CA THR A 204 8.45 10.86 -1.07
C THR A 204 9.43 11.70 -1.86
N GLU A 205 10.10 12.65 -1.20
CA GLU A 205 11.15 13.46 -1.83
C GLU A 205 12.30 12.57 -2.33
N GLY A 206 12.85 12.89 -3.50
CA GLY A 206 13.92 12.14 -4.15
C GLY A 206 13.49 10.88 -4.91
N ILE A 207 12.19 10.53 -4.91
CA ILE A 207 11.66 9.34 -5.59
C ILE A 207 10.71 9.75 -6.70
N VAL A 208 10.89 9.13 -7.87
CA VAL A 208 9.95 9.21 -9.00
C VAL A 208 9.38 7.82 -9.28
N CYS A 209 8.06 7.76 -9.38
CA CYS A 209 7.36 6.55 -9.80
C CYS A 209 6.53 6.82 -11.05
N ILE A 210 6.49 5.84 -11.96
CA ILE A 210 5.75 5.92 -13.22
C ILE A 210 4.85 4.71 -13.31
N GLY A 211 3.52 4.91 -13.37
CA GLY A 211 2.54 3.82 -13.30
C GLY A 211 1.53 3.84 -14.44
N SER A 212 0.98 2.68 -14.77
CA SER A 212 -0.08 2.54 -15.76
C SER A 212 -1.12 1.52 -15.29
N PRO A 213 -2.42 1.75 -15.57
CA PRO A 213 -3.49 0.86 -15.11
C PRO A 213 -3.52 -0.42 -15.93
N ILE A 214 -3.89 -1.50 -15.27
CA ILE A 214 -4.35 -2.74 -15.88
C ILE A 214 -5.87 -2.70 -15.85
N LEU A 215 -6.48 -2.68 -17.02
CA LEU A 215 -7.93 -2.55 -17.16
C LEU A 215 -8.60 -3.91 -17.33
N GLY A 216 -9.74 -4.06 -16.71
CA GLY A 216 -10.66 -5.17 -16.93
C GLY A 216 -11.38 -5.05 -18.27
N ALA A 217 -12.16 -6.07 -18.61
CA ALA A 217 -12.97 -6.11 -19.82
C ALA A 217 -14.05 -5.00 -19.88
N ASP A 218 -14.47 -4.50 -18.73
CA ASP A 218 -15.42 -3.40 -18.57
C ASP A 218 -14.75 -2.01 -18.66
N GLY A 219 -13.42 -1.95 -18.92
CA GLY A 219 -12.65 -0.71 -18.97
C GLY A 219 -12.33 -0.10 -17.58
N ARG A 220 -12.75 -0.75 -16.49
CA ARG A 220 -12.42 -0.30 -15.13
C ARG A 220 -11.02 -0.78 -14.72
N PRO A 221 -10.32 -0.02 -13.86
CA PRO A 221 -9.01 -0.43 -13.37
C PRO A 221 -9.14 -1.61 -12.38
N GLU A 222 -8.46 -2.70 -12.66
CA GLU A 222 -8.35 -3.85 -11.76
C GLU A 222 -7.10 -3.76 -10.89
N ALA A 223 -6.02 -3.23 -11.44
CA ALA A 223 -4.74 -3.00 -10.78
C ALA A 223 -3.96 -1.91 -11.53
N ALA A 224 -2.75 -1.61 -11.05
CA ALA A 224 -1.76 -0.84 -11.81
C ALA A 224 -0.37 -1.44 -11.61
N ILE A 225 0.50 -1.26 -12.62
CA ILE A 225 1.94 -1.58 -12.54
C ILE A 225 2.74 -0.27 -12.56
N SER A 226 3.82 -0.19 -11.78
CA SER A 226 4.73 0.95 -11.79
C SER A 226 6.20 0.57 -11.85
N LEU A 227 6.99 1.55 -12.24
CA LEU A 227 8.44 1.63 -12.08
C LEU A 227 8.75 2.66 -11.00
N ALA A 228 9.72 2.36 -10.13
CA ALA A 228 10.18 3.27 -9.10
C ALA A 228 11.70 3.44 -9.17
N GLY A 229 12.18 4.68 -9.04
CA GLY A 229 13.58 5.00 -9.03
C GLY A 229 13.88 6.38 -8.43
N LEU A 230 15.16 6.73 -8.36
CA LEU A 230 15.61 8.03 -7.83
C LEU A 230 15.35 9.15 -8.84
N SER A 231 14.85 10.29 -8.37
CA SER A 231 14.57 11.46 -9.22
C SER A 231 15.83 12.04 -9.88
N ALA A 232 16.97 11.99 -9.19
CA ALA A 232 18.26 12.47 -9.68
C ALA A 232 18.75 11.79 -10.97
N GLY A 233 18.24 10.59 -11.27
CA GLY A 233 18.58 9.84 -12.50
C GLY A 233 17.47 9.83 -13.54
N MET A 234 16.40 10.62 -13.39
CA MET A 234 15.21 10.57 -14.25
C MET A 234 14.84 11.92 -14.88
N PRO A 235 15.56 12.37 -15.92
CA PRO A 235 15.15 13.55 -16.70
C PRO A 235 13.81 13.27 -17.43
N ALA A 236 13.10 14.34 -17.80
CA ALA A 236 11.77 14.29 -18.40
C ALA A 236 11.67 13.34 -19.61
N ALA A 237 12.66 13.31 -20.47
CA ALA A 237 12.71 12.40 -21.63
C ALA A 237 12.76 10.92 -21.20
N THR A 238 13.49 10.60 -20.13
CA THR A 238 13.54 9.25 -19.55
C THR A 238 12.19 8.87 -18.96
N ILE A 239 11.55 9.77 -18.20
CA ILE A 239 10.21 9.57 -17.63
C ILE A 239 9.20 9.27 -18.74
N GLU A 240 9.23 10.02 -19.84
CA GLU A 240 8.33 9.80 -20.96
C GLU A 240 8.56 8.44 -21.64
N SER A 241 9.82 8.07 -21.88
CA SER A 241 10.17 6.77 -22.47
C SER A 241 9.73 5.60 -21.58
N LEU A 242 10.01 5.68 -20.28
CA LEU A 242 9.57 4.70 -19.29
C LEU A 242 8.04 4.67 -19.17
N GLY A 243 7.38 5.83 -19.26
CA GLY A 243 5.92 5.95 -19.26
C GLY A 243 5.29 5.17 -20.41
N ARG A 244 5.79 5.34 -21.63
CA ARG A 244 5.34 4.53 -22.78
C ARG A 244 5.62 3.04 -22.61
N THR A 245 6.71 2.69 -21.95
CA THR A 245 7.09 1.29 -21.73
C THR A 245 6.17 0.63 -20.71
N VAL A 246 5.91 1.28 -19.56
CA VAL A 246 5.00 0.73 -18.54
C VAL A 246 3.56 0.66 -19.05
N ALA A 247 3.12 1.66 -19.85
CA ALA A 247 1.79 1.66 -20.46
C ALA A 247 1.59 0.47 -21.42
N ARG A 248 2.58 0.17 -22.27
CA ARG A 248 2.54 -1.02 -23.13
C ARG A 248 2.51 -2.32 -22.34
N THR A 249 3.30 -2.41 -21.28
CA THR A 249 3.33 -3.61 -20.42
C THR A 249 1.97 -3.81 -19.72
N ALA A 250 1.39 -2.76 -19.15
CA ALA A 250 0.07 -2.84 -18.51
C ALA A 250 -1.04 -3.22 -19.52
N SER A 251 -1.00 -2.65 -20.73
CA SER A 251 -1.94 -2.99 -21.81
C SER A 251 -1.83 -4.46 -22.24
N GLN A 252 -0.61 -5.02 -22.33
CA GLN A 252 -0.42 -6.44 -22.62
C GLN A 252 -1.03 -7.32 -21.54
N VAL A 253 -0.85 -7.00 -20.27
CA VAL A 253 -1.46 -7.73 -19.16
C VAL A 253 -2.98 -7.63 -19.20
N SER A 254 -3.55 -6.45 -19.53
CA SER A 254 -4.99 -6.27 -19.71
C SER A 254 -5.55 -7.17 -20.83
N GLY A 255 -4.86 -7.25 -21.98
CA GLY A 255 -5.30 -8.02 -23.15
C GLY A 255 -5.26 -9.54 -22.96
N THR A 256 -4.38 -10.06 -22.12
CA THR A 256 -4.31 -11.51 -21.84
C THR A 256 -5.45 -12.02 -20.98
N ARG A 257 -6.31 -11.13 -20.44
CA ARG A 257 -7.37 -11.47 -19.49
C ARG A 257 -8.79 -11.47 -20.07
N GLY A 258 -8.94 -11.34 -21.35
CA GLY A 258 -10.25 -11.31 -22.04
C GLY A 258 -11.25 -12.45 -21.76
N GLY A 259 -11.00 -13.30 -20.75
CA GLY A 259 -11.85 -14.40 -20.30
C GLY A 259 -11.84 -14.65 -18.80
N SER A 260 -11.19 -13.82 -17.97
CA SER A 260 -11.06 -14.05 -16.53
C SER A 260 -12.15 -13.33 -15.72
N ARG A 261 -12.66 -14.00 -14.66
CA ARG A 261 -13.66 -13.49 -13.72
C ARG A 261 -13.26 -12.11 -13.18
N ALA A 262 -14.22 -11.18 -13.11
CA ALA A 262 -14.10 -9.89 -12.45
C ALA A 262 -13.61 -10.09 -11.00
N ILE A 263 -12.66 -9.24 -10.56
CA ILE A 263 -12.23 -9.21 -9.17
C ILE A 263 -13.43 -8.86 -8.29
N PRO A 264 -13.67 -9.57 -7.18
CA PRO A 264 -14.70 -9.20 -6.22
C PRO A 264 -14.48 -7.75 -5.78
N LYS A 265 -15.53 -6.91 -5.87
CA LYS A 265 -15.50 -5.56 -5.31
C LYS A 265 -15.20 -5.71 -3.82
N VAL A 266 -14.03 -5.24 -3.39
CA VAL A 266 -13.70 -5.16 -1.98
C VAL A 266 -14.65 -4.15 -1.34
N GLN A 267 -15.77 -4.62 -0.78
CA GLN A 267 -16.63 -3.81 0.09
C GLN A 267 -16.01 -3.80 1.48
N THR A 268 -14.99 -2.98 1.68
CA THR A 268 -14.47 -2.77 3.02
C THR A 268 -15.34 -1.74 3.73
N ALA A 269 -15.83 -2.11 4.93
CA ALA A 269 -16.48 -1.17 5.84
C ALA A 269 -15.49 -0.02 6.13
N LYS A 270 -16.00 1.23 6.15
CA LYS A 270 -15.23 2.43 6.49
C LYS A 270 -14.42 2.22 7.78
N LEU A 271 -13.18 1.80 7.66
CA LEU A 271 -12.22 1.83 8.76
C LEU A 271 -12.01 3.31 9.10
N ARG A 272 -12.50 3.74 10.26
CA ARG A 272 -12.24 5.09 10.78
C ARG A 272 -10.73 5.27 10.85
N ARG A 273 -10.17 6.17 10.04
CA ARG A 273 -8.76 6.59 10.10
C ARG A 273 -8.44 7.00 11.54
N ARG A 274 -7.72 6.18 12.29
CA ARG A 274 -7.03 6.66 13.49
C ARG A 274 -5.89 7.55 12.98
N LYS A 275 -5.90 8.83 13.38
CA LYS A 275 -4.81 9.78 13.08
C LYS A 275 -3.48 9.14 13.48
N PRO A 276 -2.46 9.13 12.59
CA PRO A 276 -1.13 8.70 12.99
C PRO A 276 -0.67 9.61 14.14
N ALA A 277 -0.17 9.00 15.22
CA ALA A 277 0.41 9.73 16.33
C ALA A 277 1.66 10.46 15.81
N ILE A 278 1.56 11.77 15.63
CA ILE A 278 2.67 12.64 15.24
C ILE A 278 3.69 12.58 16.38
N HIS A 279 4.79 11.87 16.18
CA HIS A 279 5.93 11.89 17.08
C HIS A 279 6.51 13.30 17.12
N ARG A 280 6.15 14.10 18.16
CA ARG A 280 6.94 15.26 18.56
C ARG A 280 8.33 14.76 18.92
N ARG A 281 9.33 15.00 18.06
CA ARG A 281 10.75 14.89 18.39
C ARG A 281 11.01 15.76 19.63
N ARG A 282 11.28 15.15 20.78
CA ARG A 282 11.85 15.85 21.93
C ARG A 282 13.18 16.46 21.48
N ARG A 283 13.26 17.78 21.44
CA ARG A 283 14.53 18.50 21.38
C ARG A 283 15.34 18.08 22.60
N VAL A 284 16.43 17.38 22.38
CA VAL A 284 17.47 17.23 23.41
C VAL A 284 18.07 18.62 23.59
N ARG A 285 17.79 19.24 24.73
CA ARG A 285 18.52 20.45 25.16
C ARG A 285 19.91 19.94 25.55
N GLY A 286 20.94 20.42 24.84
CA GLY A 286 22.30 20.31 25.26
C GLY A 286 22.48 21.06 26.61
N ALA A 287 23.07 20.36 27.56
CA ALA A 287 23.62 20.98 28.74
C ALA A 287 25.08 21.36 28.43
N ALA A 288 25.42 22.58 28.80
CA ALA A 288 26.76 23.17 28.76
C ALA A 288 27.71 22.41 29.67
#